data_b2a6db7ed1aa5e2cda52e25079eae15f
#
_entry.id   b2a6db7ed1aa5e2cda52e25079eae15f
#
_cell.length_a   1.000
_cell.length_b   1.000
_cell.length_c   1.000
_cell.angle_alpha   90.00
_cell.angle_beta   90.00
_cell.angle_gamma   90.00
#
_symmetry.space_group_name_H-M   'P 1'
#
loop_
_entity.id
_entity.type
_entity.pdbx_description
1 polymer ?
#
loop_
_entity_poly.entity_id
_entity_poly.type
_entity_poly.pdbx_seq_one_letter_code
_entity_poly.pdbx_strand_id
1 'polypeptide(L)'
;FKKFLKRVNWFQVSKLVFPLVAGVIPGAAPVGAIANFVNSIKSSLNNRGKRSENSEKINTAIEELLPELDGVFKDNEEMTEPATKQLEEIRIEFEEILEALKVKLVVLVDDLDRCMPETAISTLEAMRLLLFVRRTAFIIAADEQMIRNGVRAHFNGVELSDGLVTSYFDKLIQVPIKIPHLGVAEVKSYIVLLFMEMEVRKNRVEQESFLEVQEKFSNLLSKAWENDLTVEKIEDFFDEDIKNIMKEYVAIADQLAGILVSADNIKGNPRLIKRLLNALEIRKKVAKFNGMTLDSGVLIKMLLFERCASEGAFDYLAKEVANAEGGSPEFIQEIEASLLNGETYKAPDATWNDEFVQKWLLIEPKLGGIDLRPLLYLSKDKALSFVAYDELSVKGEELLTALKNVRNGTYIKDLVEEVKALGIKEAEKLLKRIISLGRNEQWNINILFAAVHITEAFPELGRNLASALGEIPAKSRKAPIIPIIADKKWAQDMLKQWNDDSETPSSVKKAIIQKSRG
;
A
#
# COMPACT_ATOMS: atom_id res chain seq x y z
N PHE A 1 7.06 -38.39 -19.25
CA PHE A 1 7.79 -37.22 -18.79
C PHE A 1 9.02 -36.95 -19.66
N LYS A 2 9.97 -37.88 -19.86
CA LYS A 2 11.14 -37.74 -20.79
C LYS A 2 10.71 -37.34 -22.22
N LYS A 3 9.66 -37.95 -22.79
CA LYS A 3 9.12 -37.60 -24.11
C LYS A 3 8.51 -36.19 -24.13
N PHE A 4 7.81 -35.80 -23.07
CA PHE A 4 7.25 -34.46 -22.90
C PHE A 4 8.35 -33.41 -22.88
N LEU A 5 9.38 -33.57 -22.03
CA LEU A 5 10.50 -32.64 -21.95
C LEU A 5 11.30 -32.52 -23.27
N LYS A 6 11.38 -33.60 -24.07
CA LYS A 6 12.02 -33.56 -25.40
C LYS A 6 11.17 -32.88 -26.48
N ARG A 7 9.83 -32.88 -26.35
CA ARG A 7 8.92 -32.26 -27.32
C ARG A 7 8.61 -30.81 -27.02
N VAL A 8 8.66 -30.41 -25.73
CA VAL A 8 8.44 -29.04 -25.36
C VAL A 8 9.55 -28.17 -25.96
N ASN A 9 9.21 -27.33 -26.90
CA ASN A 9 10.14 -26.32 -27.41
C ASN A 9 10.34 -25.26 -26.33
N TRP A 10 11.30 -25.51 -25.43
CA TRP A 10 11.63 -24.65 -24.30
C TRP A 10 12.04 -23.25 -24.72
N PHE A 11 12.52 -23.07 -25.94
CA PHE A 11 12.83 -21.77 -26.51
C PHE A 11 11.55 -20.94 -26.75
N GLN A 12 10.46 -21.57 -27.19
CA GLN A 12 9.16 -20.89 -27.34
C GLN A 12 8.52 -20.64 -25.97
N VAL A 13 8.58 -21.61 -25.05
CA VAL A 13 8.11 -21.44 -23.68
C VAL A 13 8.93 -20.36 -22.96
N SER A 14 10.24 -20.30 -23.18
CA SER A 14 11.07 -19.26 -22.61
C SER A 14 10.76 -17.89 -23.18
N LYS A 15 10.40 -17.76 -24.46
CA LYS A 15 9.94 -16.48 -25.04
C LYS A 15 8.60 -15.99 -24.46
N LEU A 16 7.73 -16.92 -24.06
CA LEU A 16 6.46 -16.63 -23.39
C LEU A 16 6.66 -16.30 -21.90
N VAL A 17 7.63 -16.95 -21.25
CA VAL A 17 7.90 -16.79 -19.81
C VAL A 17 9.01 -15.76 -19.56
N PHE A 18 9.88 -15.49 -20.53
CA PHE A 18 11.04 -14.59 -20.40
C PHE A 18 10.67 -13.13 -20.10
N PRO A 19 9.61 -12.52 -20.68
CA PRO A 19 9.17 -11.19 -20.26
C PRO A 19 8.78 -11.14 -18.78
N LEU A 20 8.30 -12.25 -18.24
CA LEU A 20 7.92 -12.43 -16.84
C LEU A 20 9.11 -12.45 -15.87
N VAL A 21 10.24 -13.02 -16.28
CA VAL A 21 11.42 -13.21 -15.43
C VAL A 21 12.46 -12.11 -15.67
N ALA A 22 12.56 -11.58 -16.88
CA ALA A 22 13.53 -10.55 -17.24
C ALA A 22 13.28 -9.19 -16.55
N GLY A 23 12.02 -8.92 -16.15
CA GLY A 23 11.69 -7.73 -15.34
C GLY A 23 12.18 -7.80 -13.89
N VAL A 24 12.57 -8.99 -13.41
CA VAL A 24 12.94 -9.22 -12.00
C VAL A 24 14.45 -9.41 -11.81
N ILE A 25 15.18 -9.92 -12.82
CA ILE A 25 16.63 -10.17 -12.70
C ILE A 25 17.35 -9.77 -14.00
N PRO A 26 18.00 -8.60 -14.06
CA PRO A 26 18.81 -8.23 -15.21
C PRO A 26 19.99 -9.21 -15.37
N GLY A 27 20.03 -9.93 -16.48
CA GLY A 27 21.16 -10.81 -16.84
C GLY A 27 20.96 -12.32 -16.60
N ALA A 28 19.80 -12.77 -16.13
CA ALA A 28 19.54 -14.20 -16.01
C ALA A 28 19.28 -14.86 -17.37
N ALA A 29 20.11 -15.83 -17.75
CA ALA A 29 19.89 -16.62 -18.95
C ALA A 29 18.64 -17.50 -18.80
N PRO A 30 17.88 -17.79 -19.88
CA PRO A 30 16.65 -18.59 -19.86
C PRO A 30 16.81 -19.96 -19.18
N VAL A 31 17.98 -20.55 -19.27
CA VAL A 31 18.34 -21.86 -18.68
C VAL A 31 18.30 -21.83 -17.15
N GLY A 32 18.71 -20.70 -16.52
CA GLY A 32 18.69 -20.54 -15.06
C GLY A 32 17.28 -20.53 -14.46
N ALA A 33 16.32 -19.95 -15.16
CA ALA A 33 14.92 -19.89 -14.71
C ALA A 33 14.25 -21.27 -14.74
N ILE A 34 14.54 -22.07 -15.78
CA ILE A 34 14.03 -23.45 -15.92
C ILE A 34 14.68 -24.36 -14.88
N ALA A 35 15.99 -24.23 -14.66
CA ALA A 35 16.70 -24.98 -13.63
C ALA A 35 16.16 -24.64 -12.22
N ASN A 36 15.87 -23.37 -11.94
CA ASN A 36 15.26 -22.94 -10.68
C ASN A 36 13.84 -23.46 -10.50
N PHE A 37 13.03 -23.51 -11.56
CA PHE A 37 11.68 -24.09 -11.54
C PHE A 37 11.74 -25.59 -11.27
N VAL A 38 12.61 -26.33 -11.96
CA VAL A 38 12.83 -27.77 -11.75
C VAL A 38 13.36 -28.03 -10.34
N ASN A 39 14.31 -27.22 -9.83
CA ASN A 39 14.82 -27.33 -8.47
C ASN A 39 13.76 -26.99 -7.41
N SER A 40 12.87 -26.06 -7.68
CA SER A 40 11.73 -25.73 -6.81
C SER A 40 10.74 -26.90 -6.71
N ILE A 41 10.44 -27.58 -7.82
CA ILE A 41 9.64 -28.81 -7.81
C ILE A 41 10.37 -29.90 -7.02
N LYS A 42 11.68 -30.08 -7.22
CA LYS A 42 12.51 -31.06 -6.52
C LYS A 42 12.53 -30.82 -5.00
N SER A 43 12.69 -29.57 -4.57
CA SER A 43 12.67 -29.21 -3.14
C SER A 43 11.30 -29.41 -2.49
N SER A 44 10.22 -29.10 -3.21
CA SER A 44 8.84 -29.31 -2.74
C SER A 44 8.48 -30.79 -2.61
N LEU A 45 9.03 -31.66 -3.48
CA LEU A 45 8.85 -33.09 -3.41
C LEU A 45 9.68 -33.73 -2.28
N ASN A 46 10.88 -33.22 -2.01
CA ASN A 46 11.76 -33.72 -0.93
C ASN A 46 11.29 -33.29 0.48
N ASN A 47 10.61 -32.16 0.63
CA ASN A 47 10.11 -31.68 1.92
C ASN A 47 8.84 -32.40 2.41
N ARG A 48 8.18 -33.21 1.60
CA ARG A 48 7.09 -34.07 2.04
C ARG A 48 7.64 -35.38 2.59
N GLY A 49 7.81 -35.44 3.90
CA GLY A 49 8.40 -36.52 4.69
C GLY A 49 7.76 -37.91 4.61
N LYS A 50 7.35 -38.36 3.42
CA LYS A 50 7.13 -39.75 3.07
C LYS A 50 7.71 -39.98 1.67
N ARG A 51 8.87 -40.56 1.62
CA ARG A 51 9.42 -41.15 0.40
C ARG A 51 8.41 -42.14 -0.20
N SER A 52 7.71 -41.73 -1.24
CA SER A 52 7.01 -42.65 -2.09
C SER A 52 7.99 -43.11 -3.19
N GLU A 53 7.94 -44.36 -3.57
CA GLU A 53 8.75 -44.95 -4.65
C GLU A 53 8.70 -44.16 -5.97
N ASN A 54 7.64 -43.36 -6.15
CA ASN A 54 7.46 -42.46 -7.28
C ASN A 54 8.32 -41.18 -7.19
N SER A 55 8.68 -40.70 -5.99
CA SER A 55 9.53 -39.52 -5.83
C SER A 55 10.97 -39.76 -6.25
N GLU A 56 11.49 -40.97 -6.00
CA GLU A 56 12.83 -41.36 -6.43
C GLU A 56 12.92 -41.52 -7.95
N LYS A 57 11.91 -42.14 -8.59
CA LYS A 57 11.84 -42.27 -10.05
C LYS A 57 11.74 -40.90 -10.76
N ILE A 58 11.04 -39.95 -10.17
CA ILE A 58 10.93 -38.57 -10.70
C ILE A 58 12.26 -37.83 -10.55
N ASN A 59 12.91 -37.91 -9.38
CA ASN A 59 14.22 -37.30 -9.16
C ASN A 59 15.29 -37.83 -10.09
N THR A 60 15.38 -39.16 -10.26
CA THR A 60 16.31 -39.79 -11.17
C THR A 60 16.05 -39.39 -12.63
N ALA A 61 14.77 -39.32 -13.05
CA ALA A 61 14.41 -38.88 -14.39
C ALA A 61 14.76 -37.39 -14.64
N ILE A 62 14.67 -36.52 -13.62
CA ILE A 62 15.06 -35.11 -13.72
C ILE A 62 16.59 -34.98 -13.79
N GLU A 63 17.34 -35.73 -12.99
CA GLU A 63 18.82 -35.69 -12.99
C GLU A 63 19.43 -36.21 -14.28
N GLU A 64 18.82 -37.23 -14.91
CA GLU A 64 19.24 -37.74 -16.21
C GLU A 64 18.95 -36.81 -17.39
N LEU A 65 18.01 -35.84 -17.21
CA LEU A 65 17.55 -34.94 -18.27
C LEU A 65 18.22 -33.56 -18.26
N LEU A 66 18.77 -33.14 -17.12
CA LEU A 66 19.45 -31.83 -17.00
C LEU A 66 20.62 -31.68 -18.01
N PRO A 67 21.48 -32.69 -18.25
CA PRO A 67 22.53 -32.60 -19.26
C PRO A 67 22.01 -32.61 -20.71
N GLU A 68 20.88 -33.27 -20.97
CA GLU A 68 20.27 -33.34 -22.31
C GLU A 68 19.57 -32.05 -22.70
N LEU A 69 19.13 -31.23 -21.71
CA LEU A 69 18.50 -29.94 -21.96
C LEU A 69 19.48 -28.88 -22.50
N ASP A 70 20.76 -28.97 -22.13
CA ASP A 70 21.81 -28.09 -22.69
C ASP A 70 22.06 -28.36 -24.21
N GLY A 71 21.77 -29.57 -24.69
CA GLY A 71 21.88 -29.93 -26.11
C GLY A 71 20.65 -29.53 -26.95
N VAL A 72 19.47 -29.43 -26.36
CA VAL A 72 18.20 -29.19 -27.09
C VAL A 72 18.09 -27.73 -27.57
N PHE A 73 18.84 -26.81 -26.98
CA PHE A 73 18.83 -25.41 -27.42
C PHE A 73 19.63 -25.17 -28.71
N LYS A 74 20.38 -26.14 -29.20
CA LYS A 74 21.28 -25.96 -30.36
C LYS A 74 20.70 -26.38 -31.72
N ASP A 75 19.61 -27.17 -31.79
CA ASP A 75 19.25 -27.87 -33.02
C ASP A 75 17.80 -27.69 -33.54
N ASN A 76 17.07 -26.62 -33.19
CA ASN A 76 15.67 -26.46 -33.65
C ASN A 76 15.48 -25.28 -34.62
N GLU A 77 16.02 -25.37 -35.83
CA GLU A 77 15.68 -24.46 -36.95
C GLU A 77 14.53 -24.94 -37.86
N GLU A 78 13.96 -26.13 -37.68
CA GLU A 78 12.87 -26.65 -38.54
C GLU A 78 11.68 -27.16 -37.74
N MET A 79 10.74 -26.28 -37.37
CA MET A 79 9.39 -26.71 -36.97
C MET A 79 8.34 -26.05 -37.88
N THR A 80 7.74 -26.89 -38.75
CA THR A 80 6.76 -26.55 -39.80
C THR A 80 5.29 -26.53 -39.31
N GLU A 81 4.99 -26.83 -38.02
CA GLU A 81 3.61 -26.90 -37.53
C GLU A 81 3.14 -25.59 -36.89
N PRO A 82 1.84 -25.22 -37.03
CA PRO A 82 1.27 -24.02 -36.42
C PRO A 82 1.44 -24.02 -34.90
N ALA A 83 1.80 -22.90 -34.29
CA ALA A 83 2.03 -22.75 -32.86
C ALA A 83 0.83 -23.18 -31.98
N THR A 84 -0.39 -23.05 -32.49
CA THR A 84 -1.63 -23.47 -31.81
C THR A 84 -1.70 -24.99 -31.63
N LYS A 85 -1.28 -25.77 -32.63
CA LYS A 85 -1.29 -27.23 -32.57
C LYS A 85 -0.24 -27.75 -31.58
N GLN A 86 0.93 -27.15 -31.58
CA GLN A 86 2.00 -27.47 -30.64
C GLN A 86 1.57 -27.18 -29.18
N LEU A 87 0.88 -26.08 -28.94
CA LEU A 87 0.33 -25.76 -27.61
C LEU A 87 -0.70 -26.80 -27.14
N GLU A 88 -1.56 -27.24 -28.03
CA GLU A 88 -2.57 -28.25 -27.72
C GLU A 88 -1.93 -29.60 -27.40
N GLU A 89 -0.92 -30.03 -28.16
CA GLU A 89 -0.17 -31.25 -27.89
C GLU A 89 0.55 -31.17 -26.51
N ILE A 90 1.18 -30.07 -26.20
CA ILE A 90 1.82 -29.83 -24.89
C ILE A 90 0.80 -29.96 -23.75
N ARG A 91 -0.39 -29.43 -23.93
CA ARG A 91 -1.45 -29.49 -22.91
C ARG A 91 -1.91 -30.92 -22.67
N ILE A 92 -2.13 -31.68 -23.76
CA ILE A 92 -2.54 -33.08 -23.69
C ILE A 92 -1.47 -33.92 -23.01
N GLU A 93 -0.20 -33.79 -23.41
CA GLU A 93 0.91 -34.54 -22.79
C GLU A 93 1.08 -34.22 -21.31
N PHE A 94 0.90 -32.94 -20.95
CA PHE A 94 0.98 -32.51 -19.55
C PHE A 94 -0.16 -33.10 -18.70
N GLU A 95 -1.38 -33.15 -19.24
CA GLU A 95 -2.52 -33.77 -18.59
C GLU A 95 -2.31 -35.28 -18.39
N GLU A 96 -1.82 -35.97 -19.40
CA GLU A 96 -1.48 -37.42 -19.34
C GLU A 96 -0.42 -37.72 -18.28
N ILE A 97 0.59 -36.83 -18.13
CA ILE A 97 1.61 -36.96 -17.09
C ILE A 97 0.99 -36.84 -15.70
N LEU A 98 0.17 -35.83 -15.47
CA LEU A 98 -0.48 -35.62 -14.17
C LEU A 98 -1.40 -36.80 -13.82
N GLU A 99 -2.07 -37.36 -14.82
CA GLU A 99 -2.91 -38.54 -14.65
C GLU A 99 -2.10 -39.79 -14.34
N ALA A 100 -1.04 -40.05 -15.08
CA ALA A 100 -0.15 -41.19 -14.87
C ALA A 100 0.52 -41.15 -13.49
N LEU A 101 0.89 -39.95 -13.01
CA LEU A 101 1.46 -39.73 -11.67
C LEU A 101 0.40 -39.73 -10.56
N LYS A 102 -0.89 -39.72 -10.92
CA LYS A 102 -2.02 -39.57 -9.96
C LYS A 102 -1.89 -38.37 -9.02
N VAL A 103 -1.30 -37.27 -9.48
CA VAL A 103 -1.12 -36.04 -8.70
C VAL A 103 -2.06 -34.95 -9.19
N LYS A 104 -2.31 -33.99 -8.31
CA LYS A 104 -2.93 -32.70 -8.65
C LYS A 104 -1.86 -31.61 -8.49
N LEU A 105 -1.75 -30.72 -9.47
CA LEU A 105 -0.87 -29.57 -9.39
C LEU A 105 -1.69 -28.37 -8.91
N VAL A 106 -1.26 -27.77 -7.80
CA VAL A 106 -1.79 -26.48 -7.30
C VAL A 106 -0.68 -25.46 -7.35
N VAL A 107 -0.88 -24.42 -8.13
CA VAL A 107 0.08 -23.32 -8.31
C VAL A 107 -0.44 -22.10 -7.54
N LEU A 108 0.37 -21.60 -6.61
CA LEU A 108 0.09 -20.38 -5.88
C LEU A 108 0.87 -19.24 -6.55
N VAL A 109 0.15 -18.20 -6.97
CA VAL A 109 0.71 -17.01 -7.61
C VAL A 109 0.43 -15.81 -6.71
N ASP A 110 1.48 -15.15 -6.26
CA ASP A 110 1.40 -13.96 -5.41
C ASP A 110 2.11 -12.79 -6.09
N ASP A 111 1.85 -11.57 -5.59
CA ASP A 111 2.49 -10.33 -6.04
C ASP A 111 2.31 -9.98 -7.54
N LEU A 112 1.28 -10.51 -8.20
CA LEU A 112 0.99 -10.20 -9.60
C LEU A 112 0.62 -8.72 -9.80
N ASP A 113 0.05 -8.10 -8.80
CA ASP A 113 -0.29 -6.68 -8.72
C ASP A 113 0.92 -5.74 -8.64
N ARG A 114 2.13 -6.27 -8.37
CA ARG A 114 3.39 -5.51 -8.40
C ARG A 114 4.07 -5.52 -9.78
N CYS A 115 3.57 -6.32 -10.69
CA CYS A 115 4.08 -6.37 -12.06
C CYS A 115 3.56 -5.19 -12.88
N MET A 116 4.28 -4.87 -13.97
CA MET A 116 3.75 -3.96 -14.98
C MET A 116 2.43 -4.51 -15.54
N PRO A 117 1.43 -3.65 -15.86
CA PRO A 117 0.12 -4.08 -16.31
C PRO A 117 0.15 -5.11 -17.45
N GLU A 118 0.95 -4.84 -18.47
CA GLU A 118 1.13 -5.73 -19.62
C GLU A 118 1.71 -7.10 -19.20
N THR A 119 2.69 -7.10 -18.29
CA THR A 119 3.29 -8.32 -17.78
C THR A 119 2.29 -9.14 -16.97
N ALA A 120 1.48 -8.49 -16.14
CA ALA A 120 0.46 -9.15 -15.34
C ALA A 120 -0.58 -9.83 -16.24
N ILE A 121 -1.10 -9.13 -17.26
CA ILE A 121 -2.09 -9.67 -18.20
C ILE A 121 -1.47 -10.80 -19.05
N SER A 122 -0.28 -10.60 -19.62
CA SER A 122 0.40 -11.64 -20.40
C SER A 122 0.67 -12.90 -19.58
N THR A 123 0.95 -12.75 -18.28
CA THR A 123 1.11 -13.88 -17.36
C THR A 123 -0.19 -14.66 -17.18
N LEU A 124 -1.30 -13.95 -16.95
CA LEU A 124 -2.62 -14.58 -16.80
C LEU A 124 -3.04 -15.29 -18.08
N GLU A 125 -2.79 -14.69 -19.24
CA GLU A 125 -3.06 -15.30 -20.55
C GLU A 125 -2.21 -16.55 -20.79
N ALA A 126 -0.90 -16.47 -20.49
CA ALA A 126 0.01 -17.61 -20.63
C ALA A 126 -0.42 -18.78 -19.72
N MET A 127 -0.79 -18.51 -18.46
CA MET A 127 -1.33 -19.52 -17.56
C MET A 127 -2.61 -20.15 -18.12
N ARG A 128 -3.53 -19.34 -18.65
CA ARG A 128 -4.77 -19.82 -19.27
C ARG A 128 -4.50 -20.71 -20.49
N LEU A 129 -3.59 -20.28 -21.36
CA LEU A 129 -3.31 -20.99 -22.60
C LEU A 129 -2.58 -22.31 -22.40
N LEU A 130 -1.64 -22.37 -21.45
CA LEU A 130 -0.73 -23.51 -21.31
C LEU A 130 -1.13 -24.46 -20.19
N LEU A 131 -1.62 -23.94 -19.08
CA LEU A 131 -1.63 -24.67 -17.81
C LEU A 131 -3.05 -24.96 -17.28
N PHE A 132 -4.10 -24.47 -17.92
CA PHE A 132 -5.48 -24.82 -17.55
C PHE A 132 -5.87 -26.16 -18.15
N VAL A 133 -5.33 -27.21 -17.57
CA VAL A 133 -5.61 -28.61 -17.93
C VAL A 133 -6.25 -29.32 -16.73
N ARG A 134 -6.80 -30.50 -16.94
CA ARG A 134 -7.36 -31.31 -15.84
C ARG A 134 -6.29 -31.54 -14.77
N ARG A 135 -6.69 -31.66 -13.51
CA ARG A 135 -5.82 -31.85 -12.35
C ARG A 135 -4.88 -30.69 -12.03
N THR A 136 -5.09 -29.50 -12.62
CA THR A 136 -4.38 -28.27 -12.25
C THR A 136 -5.33 -27.29 -11.59
N ALA A 137 -4.83 -26.50 -10.64
CA ALA A 137 -5.53 -25.36 -10.05
C ALA A 137 -4.54 -24.22 -9.83
N PHE A 138 -4.98 -23.01 -10.11
CA PHE A 138 -4.22 -21.78 -9.85
C PHE A 138 -4.94 -20.99 -8.79
N ILE A 139 -4.22 -20.61 -7.75
CA ILE A 139 -4.71 -19.68 -6.71
C ILE A 139 -3.88 -18.42 -6.87
N ILE A 140 -4.53 -17.35 -7.34
CA ILE A 140 -3.90 -16.08 -7.66
C ILE A 140 -4.30 -15.07 -6.59
N ALA A 141 -3.31 -14.59 -5.84
CA ALA A 141 -3.50 -13.49 -4.90
C ALA A 141 -3.11 -12.19 -5.59
N ALA A 142 -4.10 -11.34 -5.86
CA ALA A 142 -3.89 -10.06 -6.52
C ALA A 142 -5.01 -9.07 -6.16
N ASP A 143 -4.74 -7.79 -6.29
CA ASP A 143 -5.74 -6.74 -6.21
C ASP A 143 -6.61 -6.74 -7.48
N GLU A 144 -7.93 -6.93 -7.31
CA GLU A 144 -8.88 -6.96 -8.42
C GLU A 144 -8.83 -5.68 -9.25
N GLN A 145 -8.72 -4.52 -8.58
CA GLN A 145 -8.71 -3.23 -9.26
C GLN A 145 -7.45 -3.03 -10.10
N MET A 146 -6.31 -3.50 -9.59
CA MET A 146 -5.04 -3.46 -10.32
C MET A 146 -5.09 -4.33 -11.58
N ILE A 147 -5.66 -5.55 -11.48
CA ILE A 147 -5.83 -6.41 -12.65
C ILE A 147 -6.79 -5.78 -13.67
N ARG A 148 -7.92 -5.19 -13.21
CA ARG A 148 -8.85 -4.48 -14.10
C ARG A 148 -8.20 -3.28 -14.79
N ASN A 149 -7.39 -2.53 -14.07
CA ASN A 149 -6.60 -1.44 -14.66
C ASN A 149 -5.55 -1.97 -15.65
N GLY A 150 -4.93 -3.12 -15.34
CA GLY A 150 -4.04 -3.83 -16.25
C GLY A 150 -4.72 -4.19 -17.57
N VAL A 151 -5.96 -4.69 -17.51
CA VAL A 151 -6.77 -4.97 -18.70
C VAL A 151 -7.00 -3.70 -19.53
N ARG A 152 -7.37 -2.58 -18.88
CA ARG A 152 -7.56 -1.31 -19.59
C ARG A 152 -6.26 -0.85 -20.28
N ALA A 153 -5.13 -0.94 -19.61
CA ALA A 153 -3.83 -0.55 -20.15
C ALA A 153 -3.39 -1.45 -21.32
N HIS A 154 -3.65 -2.76 -21.24
CA HIS A 154 -3.32 -3.71 -22.30
C HIS A 154 -4.01 -3.40 -23.63
N PHE A 155 -5.22 -2.90 -23.59
CA PHE A 155 -5.98 -2.48 -24.78
C PHE A 155 -5.84 -0.98 -25.09
N ASN A 156 -4.65 -0.42 -24.86
CA ASN A 156 -4.35 0.99 -25.10
C ASN A 156 -4.81 1.46 -26.49
N GLY A 157 -5.60 2.53 -26.55
CA GLY A 157 -6.14 3.10 -27.78
C GLY A 157 -7.56 2.65 -28.16
N VAL A 158 -8.18 1.76 -27.37
CA VAL A 158 -9.60 1.40 -27.52
C VAL A 158 -10.34 1.89 -26.28
N GLU A 159 -11.36 2.73 -26.45
CA GLU A 159 -12.28 3.05 -25.35
C GLU A 159 -13.05 1.80 -24.95
N LEU A 160 -12.52 1.10 -23.92
CA LEU A 160 -13.18 -0.06 -23.35
C LEU A 160 -14.28 0.41 -22.38
N SER A 161 -15.52 0.03 -22.66
CA SER A 161 -16.58 0.16 -21.66
C SER A 161 -16.26 -0.73 -20.44
N ASP A 162 -16.69 -0.32 -19.26
CA ASP A 162 -16.52 -1.11 -18.03
C ASP A 162 -17.09 -2.52 -18.14
N GLY A 163 -18.12 -2.71 -18.96
CA GLY A 163 -18.69 -4.02 -19.27
C GLY A 163 -17.72 -4.93 -20.04
N LEU A 164 -16.94 -4.40 -20.97
CA LEU A 164 -15.93 -5.17 -21.70
C LEU A 164 -14.74 -5.55 -20.81
N VAL A 165 -14.28 -4.64 -19.94
CA VAL A 165 -13.23 -4.93 -18.95
C VAL A 165 -13.68 -6.05 -18.01
N THR A 166 -14.92 -5.98 -17.52
CA THR A 166 -15.51 -7.02 -16.67
C THR A 166 -15.61 -8.34 -17.39
N SER A 167 -16.13 -8.35 -18.63
CA SER A 167 -16.23 -9.58 -19.43
C SER A 167 -14.87 -10.23 -19.73
N TYR A 168 -13.83 -9.43 -19.92
CA TYR A 168 -12.47 -9.93 -20.13
C TYR A 168 -11.89 -10.51 -18.83
N PHE A 169 -12.07 -9.79 -17.72
CA PHE A 169 -11.67 -10.27 -16.39
C PHE A 169 -12.32 -11.61 -16.04
N ASP A 170 -13.62 -11.75 -16.27
CA ASP A 170 -14.37 -12.97 -16.00
C ASP A 170 -13.90 -14.16 -16.86
N LYS A 171 -13.31 -13.89 -18.02
CA LYS A 171 -12.69 -14.92 -18.85
C LYS A 171 -11.31 -15.36 -18.34
N LEU A 172 -10.59 -14.47 -17.65
CA LEU A 172 -9.28 -14.77 -17.06
C LEU A 172 -9.42 -15.49 -15.73
N ILE A 173 -10.35 -15.06 -14.89
CA ILE A 173 -10.55 -15.55 -13.52
C ILE A 173 -11.88 -16.30 -13.45
N GLN A 174 -11.81 -17.62 -13.29
CA GLN A 174 -13.00 -18.49 -13.26
C GLN A 174 -13.81 -18.33 -11.97
N VAL A 175 -13.12 -18.15 -10.82
CA VAL A 175 -13.77 -18.06 -9.50
C VAL A 175 -13.13 -16.91 -8.73
N PRO A 176 -13.72 -15.70 -8.79
CA PRO A 176 -13.24 -14.58 -7.98
C PRO A 176 -13.68 -14.76 -6.52
N ILE A 177 -12.73 -14.80 -5.61
CA ILE A 177 -12.99 -14.87 -4.16
C ILE A 177 -12.50 -13.58 -3.54
N LYS A 178 -13.43 -12.77 -3.03
CA LYS A 178 -13.09 -11.56 -2.28
C LYS A 178 -12.84 -11.92 -0.83
N ILE A 179 -11.65 -11.58 -0.32
CA ILE A 179 -11.37 -11.66 1.11
C ILE A 179 -12.05 -10.45 1.77
N PRO A 180 -13.01 -10.67 2.69
CA PRO A 180 -13.68 -9.56 3.36
C PRO A 180 -12.70 -8.78 4.24
N HIS A 181 -13.00 -7.49 4.44
CA HIS A 181 -12.30 -6.71 5.46
C HIS A 181 -12.58 -7.28 6.85
N LEU A 182 -11.62 -7.18 7.76
CA LEU A 182 -11.83 -7.59 9.13
C LEU A 182 -12.89 -6.71 9.80
N GLY A 183 -13.83 -7.33 10.50
CA GLY A 183 -14.77 -6.68 11.38
C GLY A 183 -14.13 -6.31 12.74
N VAL A 184 -14.94 -5.72 13.63
CA VAL A 184 -14.45 -5.23 14.94
C VAL A 184 -13.90 -6.37 15.80
N ALA A 185 -14.58 -7.51 15.86
CA ALA A 185 -14.14 -8.66 16.65
C ALA A 185 -12.82 -9.24 16.14
N GLU A 186 -12.68 -9.38 14.82
CA GLU A 186 -11.46 -9.87 14.19
C GLU A 186 -10.29 -8.89 14.40
N VAL A 187 -10.52 -7.58 14.26
CA VAL A 187 -9.48 -6.56 14.50
C VAL A 187 -9.06 -6.56 15.96
N LYS A 188 -10.00 -6.64 16.90
CA LYS A 188 -9.72 -6.73 18.34
C LYS A 188 -8.85 -7.94 18.64
N SER A 189 -9.25 -9.13 18.18
CA SER A 189 -8.50 -10.37 18.32
C SER A 189 -7.10 -10.27 17.72
N TYR A 190 -6.99 -9.70 16.53
CA TYR A 190 -5.72 -9.53 15.82
C TYR A 190 -4.75 -8.64 16.60
N ILE A 191 -5.21 -7.53 17.15
CA ILE A 191 -4.39 -6.62 17.96
C ILE A 191 -3.90 -7.32 19.22
N VAL A 192 -4.79 -8.01 19.94
CA VAL A 192 -4.44 -8.75 21.16
C VAL A 192 -3.38 -9.81 20.87
N LEU A 193 -3.56 -10.60 19.80
CA LEU A 193 -2.59 -11.62 19.40
C LEU A 193 -1.24 -11.01 18.99
N LEU A 194 -1.21 -9.87 18.31
CA LEU A 194 0.04 -9.19 17.97
C LEU A 194 0.80 -8.71 19.22
N PHE A 195 0.09 -8.18 20.21
CA PHE A 195 0.72 -7.79 21.48
C PHE A 195 1.20 -9.02 22.26
N MET A 196 0.42 -10.09 22.29
CA MET A 196 0.82 -11.33 22.95
C MET A 196 2.05 -11.94 22.26
N GLU A 197 2.12 -11.97 20.91
CA GLU A 197 3.32 -12.39 20.16
C GLU A 197 4.55 -11.55 20.54
N MET A 198 4.35 -10.25 20.75
CA MET A 198 5.43 -9.36 21.19
C MET A 198 5.91 -9.72 22.61
N GLU A 199 5.01 -10.07 23.53
CA GLU A 199 5.37 -10.48 24.89
C GLU A 199 6.06 -11.86 24.92
N VAL A 200 5.69 -12.77 24.00
CA VAL A 200 6.41 -14.04 23.78
C VAL A 200 7.85 -13.75 23.34
N ARG A 201 8.04 -12.85 22.38
CA ARG A 201 9.39 -12.44 21.92
C ARG A 201 10.24 -11.78 23.01
N LYS A 202 9.61 -11.21 24.04
CA LYS A 202 10.27 -10.66 25.24
C LYS A 202 10.50 -11.71 26.33
N ASN A 203 10.12 -12.97 26.10
CA ASN A 203 10.15 -14.07 27.07
C ASN A 203 9.33 -13.80 28.35
N ARG A 204 8.21 -13.06 28.22
CA ARG A 204 7.28 -12.80 29.32
C ARG A 204 6.03 -13.67 29.27
N VAL A 205 5.76 -14.27 28.11
CA VAL A 205 4.67 -15.23 27.86
C VAL A 205 5.27 -16.42 27.14
N GLU A 206 4.81 -17.62 27.47
CA GLU A 206 5.26 -18.85 26.82
C GLU A 206 4.58 -19.04 25.45
N GLN A 207 5.30 -19.69 24.51
CA GLN A 207 4.79 -19.96 23.16
C GLN A 207 3.55 -20.87 23.18
N GLU A 208 3.50 -21.81 24.11
CA GLU A 208 2.37 -22.72 24.26
C GLU A 208 1.10 -21.97 24.65
N SER A 209 1.17 -21.07 25.63
CA SER A 209 0.06 -20.22 26.04
C SER A 209 -0.45 -19.33 24.90
N PHE A 210 0.46 -18.81 24.06
CA PHE A 210 0.08 -18.07 22.85
C PHE A 210 -0.75 -18.91 21.88
N LEU A 211 -0.34 -20.16 21.62
CA LEU A 211 -1.05 -21.06 20.71
C LEU A 211 -2.44 -21.44 21.26
N GLU A 212 -2.55 -21.68 22.57
CA GLU A 212 -3.84 -21.94 23.21
C GLU A 212 -4.81 -20.76 23.07
N VAL A 213 -4.34 -19.54 23.31
CA VAL A 213 -5.14 -18.33 23.18
C VAL A 213 -5.53 -18.10 21.72
N GLN A 214 -4.62 -18.33 20.77
CA GLN A 214 -4.91 -18.25 19.35
C GLN A 214 -6.02 -19.23 18.94
N GLU A 215 -6.02 -20.45 19.46
CA GLU A 215 -7.07 -21.43 19.22
C GLU A 215 -8.41 -20.98 19.82
N LYS A 216 -8.42 -20.45 21.05
CA LYS A 216 -9.63 -19.91 21.69
C LYS A 216 -10.24 -18.77 20.85
N PHE A 217 -9.42 -17.83 20.36
CA PHE A 217 -9.89 -16.79 19.43
C PHE A 217 -10.43 -17.37 18.12
N SER A 218 -9.76 -18.34 17.52
CA SER A 218 -10.20 -18.97 16.27
C SER A 218 -11.57 -19.63 16.45
N ASN A 219 -11.77 -20.35 17.56
CA ASN A 219 -13.03 -21.00 17.88
C ASN A 219 -14.16 -19.99 18.14
N LEU A 220 -13.88 -18.88 18.81
CA LEU A 220 -14.87 -17.83 19.05
C LEU A 220 -15.23 -17.10 17.74
N LEU A 221 -14.24 -16.72 16.93
CA LEU A 221 -14.45 -16.03 15.66
C LEU A 221 -15.20 -16.88 14.64
N SER A 222 -15.05 -18.21 14.67
CA SER A 222 -15.84 -19.11 13.81
C SER A 222 -17.35 -19.04 14.09
N LYS A 223 -17.73 -18.50 15.26
CA LYS A 223 -19.11 -18.28 15.72
C LYS A 223 -19.39 -16.81 16.05
N ALA A 224 -18.70 -15.89 15.38
CA ALA A 224 -18.81 -14.45 15.66
C ALA A 224 -20.22 -13.87 15.47
N TRP A 225 -21.04 -14.50 14.64
CA TRP A 225 -22.44 -14.11 14.46
C TRP A 225 -23.34 -14.41 15.69
N GLU A 226 -22.91 -15.25 16.61
CA GLU A 226 -23.66 -15.62 17.82
C GLU A 226 -23.23 -14.82 19.06
N ASN A 227 -22.02 -14.29 19.06
CA ASN A 227 -21.41 -13.75 20.25
C ASN A 227 -20.57 -12.50 20.00
N ASP A 228 -20.82 -11.44 20.77
CA ASP A 228 -19.93 -10.29 20.82
C ASP A 228 -18.63 -10.63 21.58
N LEU A 229 -17.52 -10.13 21.10
CA LEU A 229 -16.22 -10.25 21.74
C LEU A 229 -16.02 -9.08 22.73
N THR A 230 -16.44 -9.30 23.99
CA THR A 230 -16.25 -8.32 25.08
C THR A 230 -14.85 -8.45 25.71
N VAL A 231 -14.45 -7.42 26.48
CA VAL A 231 -13.17 -7.40 27.21
C VAL A 231 -13.10 -8.57 28.19
N GLU A 232 -14.18 -8.82 28.92
CA GLU A 232 -14.26 -9.90 29.93
C GLU A 232 -14.02 -11.26 29.26
N LYS A 233 -14.64 -11.53 28.12
CA LYS A 233 -14.44 -12.79 27.38
C LYS A 233 -12.99 -12.96 26.90
N ILE A 234 -12.32 -11.88 26.53
CA ILE A 234 -10.91 -11.93 26.14
C ILE A 234 -10.05 -12.22 27.36
N GLU A 235 -10.33 -11.57 28.48
CA GLU A 235 -9.59 -11.78 29.72
C GLU A 235 -9.73 -13.20 30.24
N ASP A 236 -10.88 -13.88 30.05
CA ASP A 236 -11.10 -15.28 30.39
C ASP A 236 -10.25 -16.26 29.56
N PHE A 237 -9.63 -15.80 28.49
CA PHE A 237 -8.70 -16.64 27.72
C PHE A 237 -7.32 -16.77 28.36
N PHE A 238 -6.99 -15.89 29.30
CA PHE A 238 -5.69 -15.77 29.94
C PHE A 238 -5.67 -16.36 31.36
N ASP A 239 -4.55 -16.95 31.69
CA ASP A 239 -4.22 -17.22 33.08
C ASP A 239 -3.94 -15.90 33.81
N GLU A 240 -4.04 -15.89 35.17
CA GLU A 240 -3.90 -14.67 35.96
C GLU A 240 -2.59 -13.91 35.73
N ASP A 241 -1.48 -14.60 35.50
CA ASP A 241 -0.18 -13.97 35.22
C ASP A 241 -0.19 -13.29 33.87
N ILE A 242 -0.73 -13.95 32.85
CA ILE A 242 -0.86 -13.40 31.47
C ILE A 242 -1.90 -12.29 31.47
N LYS A 243 -3.00 -12.43 32.21
CA LYS A 243 -4.05 -11.42 32.33
C LYS A 243 -3.49 -10.08 32.79
N ASN A 244 -2.62 -10.10 33.82
CA ASN A 244 -1.97 -8.88 34.31
C ASN A 244 -1.06 -8.23 33.24
N ILE A 245 -0.33 -9.03 32.47
CA ILE A 245 0.51 -8.52 31.36
C ILE A 245 -0.33 -7.94 30.23
N MET A 246 -1.45 -8.60 29.92
CA MET A 246 -2.27 -8.27 28.74
C MET A 246 -3.36 -7.23 28.98
N LYS A 247 -3.66 -6.89 30.21
CA LYS A 247 -4.76 -5.99 30.59
C LYS A 247 -4.76 -4.66 29.84
N GLU A 248 -3.64 -3.97 29.81
CA GLU A 248 -3.49 -2.70 29.07
C GLU A 248 -3.69 -2.91 27.56
N TYR A 249 -3.14 -3.99 27.00
CA TYR A 249 -3.24 -4.29 25.57
C TYR A 249 -4.66 -4.66 25.14
N VAL A 250 -5.41 -5.36 25.98
CA VAL A 250 -6.83 -5.67 25.72
C VAL A 250 -7.67 -4.40 25.73
N ALA A 251 -7.46 -3.50 26.70
CA ALA A 251 -8.15 -2.21 26.73
C ALA A 251 -7.84 -1.37 25.49
N ILE A 252 -6.58 -1.33 25.08
CA ILE A 252 -6.16 -0.66 23.83
C ILE A 252 -6.86 -1.28 22.62
N ALA A 253 -6.88 -2.60 22.52
CA ALA A 253 -7.51 -3.30 21.41
C ALA A 253 -9.01 -3.02 21.31
N ASP A 254 -9.69 -2.98 22.45
CA ASP A 254 -11.12 -2.68 22.55
C ASP A 254 -11.44 -1.27 22.01
N GLN A 255 -10.67 -0.28 22.46
CA GLN A 255 -10.85 1.12 22.06
C GLN A 255 -10.54 1.35 20.57
N LEU A 256 -9.50 0.69 20.05
CA LEU A 256 -9.02 0.92 18.68
C LEU A 256 -9.82 0.19 17.62
N ALA A 257 -10.35 -1.00 17.92
CA ALA A 257 -10.91 -1.89 16.91
C ALA A 257 -12.01 -1.22 16.08
N GLY A 258 -12.95 -0.54 16.73
CA GLY A 258 -14.06 0.15 16.05
C GLY A 258 -13.58 1.24 15.08
N ILE A 259 -12.59 2.03 15.50
CA ILE A 259 -12.04 3.10 14.67
C ILE A 259 -11.21 2.55 13.51
N LEU A 260 -10.38 1.54 13.78
CA LEU A 260 -9.56 0.92 12.74
C LEU A 260 -10.39 0.23 11.65
N VAL A 261 -11.60 -0.22 11.99
CA VAL A 261 -12.57 -0.74 11.00
C VAL A 261 -13.25 0.38 10.23
N SER A 262 -13.66 1.46 10.91
CA SER A 262 -14.43 2.54 10.29
C SER A 262 -13.59 3.58 9.56
N ALA A 263 -12.30 3.74 9.89
CA ALA A 263 -11.42 4.71 9.24
C ALA A 263 -11.16 4.31 7.77
N ASP A 264 -11.49 5.20 6.83
CA ASP A 264 -11.36 4.98 5.38
C ASP A 264 -9.95 4.57 4.94
N ASN A 265 -8.94 5.12 5.62
CA ASN A 265 -7.53 4.84 5.32
C ASN A 265 -7.02 3.51 5.88
N ILE A 266 -7.81 2.79 6.68
CA ILE A 266 -7.41 1.52 7.32
C ILE A 266 -8.37 0.39 6.99
N LYS A 267 -9.70 0.59 7.17
CA LYS A 267 -10.78 -0.37 6.84
C LYS A 267 -10.51 -1.79 7.33
N GLY A 268 -9.99 -1.93 8.55
CA GLY A 268 -9.67 -3.24 9.13
C GLY A 268 -8.52 -3.99 8.43
N ASN A 269 -7.69 -3.33 7.62
CA ASN A 269 -6.59 -3.98 6.91
C ASN A 269 -5.48 -4.44 7.88
N PRO A 270 -5.22 -5.77 8.02
CA PRO A 270 -4.25 -6.30 8.98
C PRO A 270 -2.84 -5.76 8.78
N ARG A 271 -2.42 -5.54 7.53
CA ARG A 271 -1.10 -5.01 7.19
C ARG A 271 -0.93 -3.57 7.70
N LEU A 272 -1.98 -2.75 7.57
CA LEU A 272 -1.97 -1.36 8.07
C LEU A 272 -2.03 -1.31 9.59
N ILE A 273 -2.83 -2.16 10.22
CA ILE A 273 -2.89 -2.31 11.69
C ILE A 273 -1.53 -2.69 12.24
N LYS A 274 -0.89 -3.72 11.69
CA LYS A 274 0.45 -4.15 12.11
C LYS A 274 1.49 -3.04 11.96
N ARG A 275 1.43 -2.26 10.87
CA ARG A 275 2.29 -1.08 10.68
C ARG A 275 2.05 -0.01 11.74
N LEU A 276 0.79 0.26 12.10
CA LEU A 276 0.44 1.22 13.15
C LEU A 276 1.04 0.80 14.50
N LEU A 277 0.89 -0.47 14.88
CA LEU A 277 1.43 -1.00 16.13
C LEU A 277 2.98 -1.00 16.14
N ASN A 278 3.61 -1.31 15.01
CA ASN A 278 5.07 -1.20 14.88
C ASN A 278 5.54 0.26 15.05
N ALA A 279 4.81 1.24 14.49
CA ALA A 279 5.12 2.65 14.67
C ALA A 279 5.02 3.07 16.13
N LEU A 280 3.99 2.60 16.82
CA LEU A 280 3.83 2.81 18.26
C LEU A 280 5.06 2.35 19.04
N GLU A 281 5.50 1.12 18.81
CA GLU A 281 6.66 0.55 19.51
C GLU A 281 7.96 1.31 19.21
N ILE A 282 8.14 1.75 17.96
CA ILE A 282 9.29 2.59 17.59
C ILE A 282 9.23 3.93 18.34
N ARG A 283 8.07 4.59 18.33
CA ARG A 283 7.90 5.89 19.00
C ARG A 283 8.06 5.79 20.52
N LYS A 284 7.57 4.72 21.16
CA LYS A 284 7.83 4.43 22.56
C LYS A 284 9.34 4.37 22.87
N LYS A 285 10.11 3.70 22.01
CA LYS A 285 11.57 3.60 22.17
C LYS A 285 12.25 4.95 21.97
N VAL A 286 11.84 5.72 20.96
CA VAL A 286 12.38 7.08 20.69
C VAL A 286 12.04 8.02 21.84
N ALA A 287 10.80 8.01 22.35
CA ALA A 287 10.39 8.80 23.50
C ALA A 287 11.26 8.49 24.72
N LYS A 288 11.43 7.20 25.03
CA LYS A 288 12.28 6.74 26.14
C LYS A 288 13.74 7.19 25.99
N PHE A 289 14.29 7.09 24.78
CA PHE A 289 15.66 7.55 24.49
C PHE A 289 15.83 9.06 24.72
N ASN A 290 14.79 9.86 24.38
CA ASN A 290 14.78 11.30 24.63
C ASN A 290 14.36 11.70 26.06
N GLY A 291 14.24 10.73 26.98
CA GLY A 291 13.84 11.00 28.37
C GLY A 291 12.38 11.40 28.54
N MET A 292 11.52 11.16 27.52
CA MET A 292 10.10 11.47 27.58
C MET A 292 9.32 10.30 28.17
N THR A 293 8.49 10.59 29.16
CA THR A 293 7.53 9.63 29.72
C THR A 293 6.17 9.93 29.09
N LEU A 294 5.73 9.09 28.15
CA LEU A 294 4.47 9.25 27.44
C LEU A 294 3.56 8.07 27.73
N ASP A 295 2.28 8.37 27.97
CA ASP A 295 1.24 7.36 28.06
C ASP A 295 1.03 6.68 26.71
N SER A 296 0.87 5.33 26.73
CA SER A 296 0.70 4.54 25.52
C SER A 296 -0.60 4.84 24.78
N GLY A 297 -1.67 5.09 25.52
CA GLY A 297 -2.98 5.42 24.95
C GLY A 297 -2.97 6.78 24.26
N VAL A 298 -2.34 7.79 24.89
CA VAL A 298 -2.15 9.12 24.29
C VAL A 298 -1.33 9.03 23.02
N LEU A 299 -0.25 8.25 23.03
CA LEU A 299 0.62 8.08 21.86
C LEU A 299 -0.11 7.38 20.71
N ILE A 300 -0.91 6.35 20.99
CA ILE A 300 -1.74 5.66 20.00
C ILE A 300 -2.81 6.60 19.43
N LYS A 301 -3.51 7.35 20.32
CA LYS A 301 -4.54 8.30 19.91
C LYS A 301 -3.97 9.34 18.94
N MET A 302 -2.78 9.87 19.22
CA MET A 302 -2.09 10.80 18.30
C MET A 302 -1.63 10.14 17.01
N LEU A 303 -1.11 8.91 17.06
CA LEU A 303 -0.76 8.16 15.85
C LEU A 303 -1.95 7.92 14.92
N LEU A 304 -3.11 7.62 15.48
CA LEU A 304 -4.35 7.48 14.72
C LEU A 304 -4.74 8.81 14.06
N PHE A 305 -4.66 9.91 14.80
CA PHE A 305 -4.98 11.22 14.25
C PHE A 305 -4.08 11.58 13.08
N GLU A 306 -2.78 11.43 13.25
CA GLU A 306 -1.78 11.67 12.20
C GLU A 306 -2.04 10.80 10.95
N ARG A 307 -2.53 9.57 11.16
CA ARG A 307 -2.75 8.61 10.09
C ARG A 307 -4.05 8.80 9.34
N CYS A 308 -5.11 9.13 10.06
CA CYS A 308 -6.49 9.08 9.54
C CYS A 308 -7.12 10.45 9.36
N ALA A 309 -6.70 11.47 10.11
CA ALA A 309 -7.17 12.83 9.92
C ALA A 309 -6.60 13.46 8.65
N SER A 310 -7.27 14.50 8.16
CA SER A 310 -6.77 15.30 7.05
C SER A 310 -5.49 16.06 7.45
N GLU A 311 -4.63 16.35 6.47
CA GLU A 311 -3.41 17.14 6.70
C GLU A 311 -3.75 18.50 7.33
N GLY A 312 -4.82 19.17 6.86
CA GLY A 312 -5.29 20.43 7.42
C GLY A 312 -5.73 20.31 8.89
N ALA A 313 -6.36 19.20 9.28
CA ALA A 313 -6.73 18.98 10.68
C ALA A 313 -5.50 18.80 11.57
N PHE A 314 -4.47 18.11 11.08
CA PHE A 314 -3.22 17.94 11.81
C PHE A 314 -2.44 19.25 11.92
N ASP A 315 -2.36 20.04 10.85
CA ASP A 315 -1.70 21.34 10.84
C ASP A 315 -2.41 22.34 11.78
N TYR A 316 -3.75 22.32 11.80
CA TYR A 316 -4.54 23.11 12.76
C TYR A 316 -4.18 22.72 14.20
N LEU A 317 -4.18 21.44 14.53
CA LEU A 317 -3.77 20.96 15.86
C LEU A 317 -2.35 21.41 16.22
N ALA A 318 -1.40 21.24 15.31
CA ALA A 318 0.00 21.60 15.54
C ALA A 318 0.15 23.11 15.81
N LYS A 319 -0.58 23.95 15.10
CA LYS A 319 -0.61 25.40 15.28
C LYS A 319 -1.20 25.76 16.65
N GLU A 320 -2.34 25.20 16.99
CA GLU A 320 -3.00 25.49 18.27
C GLU A 320 -2.16 25.01 19.47
N VAL A 321 -1.51 23.84 19.39
CA VAL A 321 -0.58 23.36 20.42
C VAL A 321 0.64 24.29 20.56
N ALA A 322 1.16 24.81 19.44
CA ALA A 322 2.29 25.75 19.49
C ALA A 322 1.92 27.10 20.14
N ASN A 323 0.66 27.51 20.02
CA ASN A 323 0.16 28.77 20.58
C ASN A 323 -0.37 28.62 22.02
N ALA A 324 -0.68 27.41 22.46
CA ALA A 324 -1.25 27.12 23.76
C ALA A 324 -0.22 27.20 24.89
N GLU A 325 -0.57 27.78 26.00
CA GLU A 325 0.23 27.79 27.23
C GLU A 325 0.40 26.34 27.71
N GLY A 326 1.64 25.92 27.97
CA GLY A 326 1.94 24.56 28.36
C GLY A 326 1.72 23.50 27.25
N GLY A 327 1.40 23.88 26.01
CA GLY A 327 1.20 22.98 24.89
C GLY A 327 -0.11 22.17 24.95
N SER A 328 -1.07 22.60 25.76
CA SER A 328 -2.41 22.00 25.89
C SER A 328 -3.46 22.97 25.34
N PRO A 329 -3.97 22.78 24.12
CA PRO A 329 -4.94 23.68 23.52
C PRO A 329 -6.31 23.54 24.18
N GLU A 330 -6.89 24.69 24.61
CA GLU A 330 -8.18 24.72 25.32
C GLU A 330 -9.33 24.15 24.49
N PHE A 331 -9.32 24.35 23.17
CA PHE A 331 -10.40 23.88 22.31
C PHE A 331 -10.61 22.36 22.36
N ILE A 332 -9.55 21.57 22.57
CA ILE A 332 -9.68 20.10 22.73
C ILE A 332 -10.44 19.79 24.01
N GLN A 333 -10.08 20.46 25.12
CA GLN A 333 -10.73 20.24 26.41
C GLN A 333 -12.21 20.64 26.34
N GLU A 334 -12.53 21.77 25.69
CA GLU A 334 -13.90 22.25 25.52
C GLU A 334 -14.73 21.25 24.71
N ILE A 335 -14.20 20.78 23.57
CA ILE A 335 -14.91 19.83 22.71
C ILE A 335 -15.09 18.48 23.41
N GLU A 336 -14.05 17.96 24.05
CA GLU A 336 -14.16 16.69 24.79
C GLU A 336 -15.18 16.79 25.93
N ALA A 337 -15.25 17.92 26.64
CA ALA A 337 -16.26 18.16 27.67
C ALA A 337 -17.68 18.27 27.09
N SER A 338 -17.87 19.01 25.99
CA SER A 338 -19.17 19.11 25.31
C SER A 338 -19.69 17.76 24.83
N LEU A 339 -18.81 16.94 24.24
CA LEU A 339 -19.17 15.58 23.78
C LEU A 339 -19.54 14.64 24.94
N LEU A 340 -18.85 14.74 26.08
CA LEU A 340 -19.19 13.97 27.29
C LEU A 340 -20.55 14.37 27.85
N ASN A 341 -20.93 15.64 27.74
CA ASN A 341 -22.25 16.14 28.16
C ASN A 341 -23.38 15.85 27.15
N GLY A 342 -23.09 15.18 26.05
CA GLY A 342 -24.07 14.85 25.01
C GLY A 342 -24.47 16.04 24.13
N GLU A 343 -23.65 17.09 24.10
CA GLU A 343 -23.89 18.24 23.24
C GLU A 343 -23.51 17.95 21.78
N THR A 344 -24.08 18.71 20.87
CA THR A 344 -23.76 18.58 19.43
C THR A 344 -22.32 19.01 19.16
N TYR A 345 -21.57 18.15 18.49
CA TYR A 345 -20.20 18.47 18.05
C TYR A 345 -20.14 19.76 17.23
N LYS A 346 -19.27 20.66 17.62
CA LYS A 346 -18.94 21.89 16.90
C LYS A 346 -17.48 21.84 16.49
N ALA A 347 -17.23 21.73 15.19
CA ALA A 347 -15.88 21.75 14.67
C ALA A 347 -15.24 23.13 14.86
N PRO A 348 -14.00 23.20 15.37
CA PRO A 348 -13.28 24.47 15.54
C PRO A 348 -12.86 25.08 14.19
N ASP A 349 -12.71 24.23 13.18
CA ASP A 349 -12.32 24.57 11.82
C ASP A 349 -13.00 23.62 10.83
N ALA A 350 -13.11 24.01 9.56
CA ALA A 350 -13.72 23.19 8.52
C ALA A 350 -13.01 21.84 8.31
N THR A 351 -11.70 21.76 8.57
CA THR A 351 -10.89 20.55 8.44
C THR A 351 -11.15 19.54 9.57
N TRP A 352 -11.75 19.99 10.67
CA TRP A 352 -12.15 19.18 11.81
C TRP A 352 -13.59 18.65 11.70
N ASN A 353 -14.35 19.13 10.72
CA ASN A 353 -15.72 18.65 10.49
C ASN A 353 -15.73 17.31 9.73
N ASP A 354 -15.20 16.29 10.38
CA ASP A 354 -15.00 14.93 9.85
C ASP A 354 -15.51 13.90 10.84
N GLU A 355 -16.16 12.85 10.36
CA GLU A 355 -16.72 11.78 11.19
C GLU A 355 -15.63 11.01 11.96
N PHE A 356 -14.45 10.83 11.34
CA PHE A 356 -13.32 10.21 12.01
C PHE A 356 -12.86 11.05 13.21
N VAL A 357 -12.73 12.38 13.03
CA VAL A 357 -12.29 13.30 14.10
C VAL A 357 -13.26 13.27 15.28
N GLN A 358 -14.56 13.24 15.02
CA GLN A 358 -15.58 13.13 16.10
C GLN A 358 -15.43 11.82 16.89
N LYS A 359 -15.28 10.69 16.21
CA LYS A 359 -15.06 9.38 16.85
C LYS A 359 -13.72 9.34 17.59
N TRP A 360 -12.68 9.93 17.02
CA TRP A 360 -11.36 9.99 17.61
C TRP A 360 -11.32 10.78 18.93
N LEU A 361 -12.04 11.90 19.01
CA LEU A 361 -12.17 12.68 20.25
C LEU A 361 -12.81 11.89 21.40
N LEU A 362 -13.68 10.93 21.07
CA LEU A 362 -14.36 10.09 22.07
C LEU A 362 -13.45 8.98 22.65
N ILE A 363 -12.33 8.64 21.99
CA ILE A 363 -11.39 7.61 22.50
C ILE A 363 -10.75 8.09 23.80
N GLU A 364 -10.54 7.15 24.72
CA GLU A 364 -9.68 7.36 25.89
C GLU A 364 -8.20 7.06 25.57
N PRO A 365 -7.24 7.73 26.22
CA PRO A 365 -7.47 8.81 27.20
C PRO A 365 -7.88 10.13 26.53
N LYS A 366 -8.55 11.01 27.29
CA LYS A 366 -8.80 12.38 26.85
C LYS A 366 -7.48 13.13 26.72
N LEU A 367 -7.43 14.09 25.77
CA LEU A 367 -6.24 14.90 25.50
C LEU A 367 -6.30 16.28 26.17
N GLY A 368 -7.48 16.70 26.63
CA GLY A 368 -7.66 17.94 27.34
C GLY A 368 -6.75 18.03 28.56
N GLY A 369 -6.00 19.11 28.71
CA GLY A 369 -5.04 19.30 29.80
C GLY A 369 -3.69 18.60 29.63
N ILE A 370 -3.47 17.85 28.54
CA ILE A 370 -2.20 17.16 28.26
C ILE A 370 -1.30 18.05 27.39
N ASP A 371 -0.01 18.13 27.75
CA ASP A 371 1.01 18.74 26.88
C ASP A 371 1.24 17.87 25.63
N LEU A 372 0.77 18.34 24.48
CA LEU A 372 0.88 17.62 23.20
C LEU A 372 2.19 17.90 22.44
N ARG A 373 3.04 18.81 22.90
CA ARG A 373 4.32 19.16 22.24
C ARG A 373 5.26 17.97 22.09
N PRO A 374 5.44 17.09 23.11
CA PRO A 374 6.28 15.90 22.95
C PRO A 374 5.76 14.95 21.86
N LEU A 375 4.43 14.81 21.74
CA LEU A 375 3.80 13.96 20.75
C LEU A 375 4.00 14.52 19.33
N LEU A 376 3.79 15.83 19.15
CA LEU A 376 4.05 16.51 17.87
C LEU A 376 5.54 16.49 17.50
N TYR A 377 6.44 16.55 18.50
CA TYR A 377 7.87 16.38 18.26
C TYR A 377 8.20 15.02 17.68
N LEU A 378 7.59 13.94 18.20
CA LEU A 378 7.74 12.59 17.68
C LEU A 378 7.09 12.40 16.31
N SER A 379 6.11 13.25 15.95
CA SER A 379 5.43 13.24 14.65
C SER A 379 6.14 14.09 13.59
N LYS A 380 7.06 14.98 13.98
CA LYS A 380 7.83 15.83 13.03
C LYS A 380 8.74 15.05 12.12
N ASP A 381 9.17 13.88 12.55
CA ASP A 381 10.03 13.02 11.74
C ASP A 381 9.16 12.18 10.80
N LYS A 382 8.77 12.78 9.66
CA LYS A 382 8.01 12.10 8.60
C LYS A 382 8.71 10.82 8.07
N ALA A 383 9.97 10.61 8.41
CA ALA A 383 10.70 9.38 8.10
C ALA A 383 10.28 8.20 8.98
N LEU A 384 9.73 8.47 10.18
CA LEU A 384 9.12 7.47 11.07
C LEU A 384 7.58 7.45 10.94
N SER A 385 6.99 8.51 10.41
CA SER A 385 5.59 8.44 10.00
C SER A 385 5.53 7.42 8.86
N PHE A 386 4.73 6.40 9.07
CA PHE A 386 4.29 5.58 7.96
C PHE A 386 3.64 6.53 6.95
N VAL A 387 4.43 6.98 5.99
CA VAL A 387 3.86 7.27 4.71
C VAL A 387 3.14 5.96 4.36
N ALA A 388 1.82 5.88 4.61
CA ALA A 388 1.04 5.17 3.66
C ALA A 388 1.53 5.81 2.37
N TYR A 389 2.22 5.05 1.60
CA TYR A 389 2.11 5.29 0.20
C TYR A 389 0.59 5.32 0.00
N ASP A 390 0.03 6.49 -0.11
CA ASP A 390 -1.17 6.72 -0.88
C ASP A 390 -0.74 6.14 -2.22
N GLU A 391 -0.93 4.82 -2.37
CA GLU A 391 -0.52 4.12 -3.56
C GLU A 391 -1.32 4.80 -4.64
N LEU A 392 -0.60 5.58 -5.44
CA LEU A 392 -1.17 6.11 -6.65
C LEU A 392 -1.63 4.91 -7.46
N SER A 393 -2.75 5.01 -8.09
CA SER A 393 -3.14 4.02 -9.11
C SER A 393 -2.02 3.89 -10.14
N VAL A 394 -1.99 2.81 -10.89
CA VAL A 394 -1.02 2.63 -11.98
C VAL A 394 -0.99 3.87 -12.89
N LYS A 395 -2.16 4.39 -13.21
CA LYS A 395 -2.29 5.62 -14.02
C LYS A 395 -1.76 6.86 -13.29
N GLY A 396 -1.90 6.94 -11.96
CA GLY A 396 -1.32 7.99 -11.13
C GLY A 396 0.21 7.95 -11.13
N GLU A 397 0.84 6.77 -11.05
CA GLU A 397 2.30 6.61 -11.15
C GLU A 397 2.84 6.91 -12.55
N GLU A 398 2.13 6.51 -13.60
CA GLU A 398 2.44 6.88 -14.98
C GLU A 398 2.41 8.40 -15.17
N LEU A 399 1.36 9.06 -14.68
CA LEU A 399 1.22 10.50 -14.70
C LEU A 399 2.26 11.22 -13.84
N LEU A 400 2.61 10.68 -12.67
CA LEU A 400 3.71 11.21 -11.87
C LEU A 400 5.01 11.21 -12.66
N THR A 401 5.28 10.12 -13.37
CA THR A 401 6.47 9.98 -14.22
C THR A 401 6.42 10.92 -15.42
N ALA A 402 5.27 11.03 -16.09
CA ALA A 402 5.07 11.93 -17.22
C ALA A 402 5.24 13.41 -16.79
N LEU A 403 4.60 13.81 -15.68
CA LEU A 403 4.70 15.16 -15.13
C LEU A 403 6.12 15.55 -14.73
N LYS A 404 6.90 14.62 -14.15
CA LYS A 404 8.32 14.84 -13.82
C LYS A 404 9.20 15.06 -15.05
N ASN A 405 8.89 14.39 -16.14
CA ASN A 405 9.68 14.42 -17.38
C ASN A 405 9.34 15.59 -18.31
N VAL A 406 8.34 16.41 -17.96
CA VAL A 406 8.00 17.62 -18.71
C VAL A 406 9.19 18.58 -18.66
N ARG A 407 9.88 18.74 -19.79
CA ARG A 407 10.99 19.69 -19.95
C ARG A 407 10.47 20.98 -20.59
N ASN A 408 11.00 22.11 -20.11
CA ASN A 408 10.87 23.45 -20.71
C ASN A 408 9.46 24.05 -20.79
N GLY A 409 8.68 24.00 -19.69
CA GLY A 409 7.51 24.87 -19.58
C GLY A 409 6.43 24.72 -20.66
N THR A 410 6.49 23.64 -21.42
CA THR A 410 5.45 23.35 -22.41
C THR A 410 4.21 22.87 -21.66
N TYR A 411 3.19 23.69 -21.64
CA TYR A 411 1.87 23.31 -21.16
C TYR A 411 1.34 22.16 -22.03
N ILE A 412 1.20 20.99 -21.44
CA ILE A 412 0.65 19.83 -22.13
C ILE A 412 -0.81 19.72 -21.71
N LYS A 413 -1.71 20.22 -22.57
CA LYS A 413 -3.16 20.19 -22.35
C LYS A 413 -3.66 18.77 -22.05
N ASP A 414 -3.08 17.79 -22.73
CA ASP A 414 -3.43 16.38 -22.58
C ASP A 414 -3.13 15.85 -21.17
N LEU A 415 -2.02 16.27 -20.54
CA LEU A 415 -1.72 15.87 -19.17
C LEU A 415 -2.72 16.43 -18.15
N VAL A 416 -3.25 17.64 -18.38
CA VAL A 416 -4.28 18.21 -17.50
C VAL A 416 -5.59 17.42 -17.62
N GLU A 417 -5.97 17.04 -18.82
CA GLU A 417 -7.16 16.19 -19.03
C GLU A 417 -6.97 14.79 -18.43
N GLU A 418 -5.78 14.23 -18.55
CA GLU A 418 -5.48 12.95 -17.91
C GLU A 418 -5.51 13.05 -16.38
N VAL A 419 -5.00 14.14 -15.78
CA VAL A 419 -5.12 14.40 -14.35
C VAL A 419 -6.59 14.55 -13.93
N LYS A 420 -7.42 15.23 -14.74
CA LYS A 420 -8.87 15.32 -14.47
C LYS A 420 -9.55 13.95 -14.49
N ALA A 421 -9.13 13.07 -15.42
CA ALA A 421 -9.68 11.73 -15.51
C ALA A 421 -9.37 10.83 -14.28
N LEU A 422 -8.34 11.15 -13.49
CA LEU A 422 -8.04 10.46 -12.23
C LEU A 422 -9.07 10.75 -11.13
N GLY A 423 -9.75 11.89 -11.20
CA GLY A 423 -10.59 12.40 -10.13
C GLY A 423 -9.80 13.08 -9.00
N ILE A 424 -10.50 13.92 -8.24
CA ILE A 424 -9.89 14.83 -7.26
C ILE A 424 -9.10 14.11 -6.16
N LYS A 425 -9.60 12.98 -5.65
CA LYS A 425 -8.93 12.22 -4.55
C LYS A 425 -7.57 11.70 -4.98
N GLU A 426 -7.47 11.20 -6.19
CA GLU A 426 -6.22 10.68 -6.72
C GLU A 426 -5.27 11.81 -7.12
N ALA A 427 -5.81 12.90 -7.68
CA ALA A 427 -5.04 14.10 -8.01
C ALA A 427 -4.46 14.78 -6.75
N GLU A 428 -5.18 14.74 -5.62
CA GLU A 428 -4.66 15.22 -4.34
C GLU A 428 -3.44 14.40 -3.87
N LYS A 429 -3.50 13.08 -3.98
CA LYS A 429 -2.37 12.20 -3.68
C LYS A 429 -1.17 12.49 -4.59
N LEU A 430 -1.44 12.65 -5.88
CA LEU A 430 -0.42 12.99 -6.88
C LEU A 430 0.25 14.33 -6.53
N LEU A 431 -0.54 15.34 -6.17
CA LEU A 431 -0.02 16.65 -5.74
C LEU A 431 0.83 16.54 -4.47
N LYS A 432 0.39 15.80 -3.46
CA LYS A 432 1.17 15.56 -2.23
C LYS A 432 2.53 14.95 -2.55
N ARG A 433 2.57 13.99 -3.48
CA ARG A 433 3.81 13.36 -3.91
C ARG A 433 4.75 14.35 -4.59
N ILE A 434 4.21 15.21 -5.46
CA ILE A 434 4.97 16.25 -6.17
C ILE A 434 5.43 17.35 -5.19
N ILE A 435 4.62 17.74 -4.21
CA ILE A 435 5.02 18.68 -3.15
C ILE A 435 6.19 18.12 -2.34
N SER A 436 6.15 16.84 -1.96
CA SER A 436 7.25 16.19 -1.25
C SER A 436 8.55 16.21 -2.07
N LEU A 437 8.47 15.96 -3.37
CA LEU A 437 9.62 16.08 -4.27
C LEU A 437 10.12 17.52 -4.38
N GLY A 438 9.20 18.48 -4.45
CA GLY A 438 9.52 19.91 -4.48
C GLY A 438 10.30 20.36 -3.26
N ARG A 439 9.91 19.92 -2.07
CA ARG A 439 10.64 20.18 -0.83
C ARG A 439 12.05 19.59 -0.85
N ASN A 440 12.21 18.36 -1.33
CA ASN A 440 13.50 17.67 -1.39
C ASN A 440 14.45 18.27 -2.44
N GLU A 441 13.92 18.67 -3.60
CA GLU A 441 14.70 19.19 -4.73
C GLU A 441 14.71 20.72 -4.81
N GLN A 442 14.35 21.39 -3.70
CA GLN A 442 14.34 22.87 -3.60
C GLN A 442 13.51 23.55 -4.70
N TRP A 443 12.35 22.99 -5.04
CA TRP A 443 11.41 23.53 -6.01
C TRP A 443 12.05 23.90 -7.34
N ASN A 444 12.64 22.93 -8.02
CA ASN A 444 13.08 23.15 -9.38
C ASN A 444 11.88 23.44 -10.30
N ILE A 445 12.15 24.08 -11.44
CA ILE A 445 11.12 24.58 -12.36
C ILE A 445 10.22 23.45 -12.87
N ASN A 446 10.77 22.28 -13.17
CA ASN A 446 10.02 21.14 -13.73
C ASN A 446 9.01 20.60 -12.71
N ILE A 447 9.42 20.47 -11.44
CA ILE A 447 8.53 20.01 -10.36
C ILE A 447 7.43 21.04 -10.12
N LEU A 448 7.76 22.34 -10.16
CA LEU A 448 6.75 23.37 -10.00
C LEU A 448 5.72 23.32 -11.14
N PHE A 449 6.15 23.14 -12.39
CA PHE A 449 5.24 22.97 -13.52
C PHE A 449 4.35 21.74 -13.33
N ALA A 450 4.90 20.61 -12.86
CA ALA A 450 4.12 19.42 -12.58
C ALA A 450 3.01 19.71 -11.55
N ALA A 451 3.33 20.41 -10.46
CA ALA A 451 2.35 20.80 -9.43
C ALA A 451 1.28 21.76 -10.00
N VAL A 452 1.68 22.73 -10.83
CA VAL A 452 0.76 23.69 -11.45
C VAL A 452 -0.22 22.99 -12.40
N HIS A 453 0.20 21.99 -13.17
CA HIS A 453 -0.71 21.21 -14.03
C HIS A 453 -1.84 20.55 -13.24
N ILE A 454 -1.54 20.03 -12.04
CA ILE A 454 -2.56 19.44 -11.18
C ILE A 454 -3.53 20.51 -10.66
N THR A 455 -3.03 21.68 -10.26
CA THR A 455 -3.90 22.78 -9.80
C THR A 455 -4.69 23.45 -10.92
N GLU A 456 -4.32 23.26 -12.17
CA GLU A 456 -5.12 23.65 -13.33
C GLU A 456 -6.25 22.67 -13.59
N ALA A 457 -6.00 21.37 -13.37
CA ALA A 457 -7.03 20.35 -13.45
C ALA A 457 -8.06 20.50 -12.31
N PHE A 458 -7.57 20.78 -11.10
CA PHE A 458 -8.36 20.93 -9.87
C PHE A 458 -7.95 22.19 -9.09
N PRO A 459 -8.56 23.35 -9.39
CA PRO A 459 -8.21 24.64 -8.78
C PRO A 459 -8.31 24.67 -7.24
N GLU A 460 -9.17 23.84 -6.65
CA GLU A 460 -9.32 23.70 -5.21
C GLU A 460 -8.06 23.18 -4.52
N LEU A 461 -7.25 22.40 -5.20
CA LEU A 461 -5.96 21.92 -4.70
C LEU A 461 -4.86 23.00 -4.69
N GLY A 462 -5.11 24.13 -5.32
CA GLY A 462 -4.18 25.25 -5.37
C GLY A 462 -3.80 25.80 -4.00
N ARG A 463 -4.69 25.72 -3.00
CA ARG A 463 -4.39 26.14 -1.62
C ARG A 463 -3.29 25.29 -1.00
N ASN A 464 -3.30 23.98 -1.26
CA ASN A 464 -2.29 23.05 -0.75
C ASN A 464 -0.91 23.39 -1.34
N LEU A 465 -0.86 23.72 -2.65
CA LEU A 465 0.38 24.15 -3.29
C LEU A 465 0.86 25.51 -2.78
N ALA A 466 -0.04 26.48 -2.59
CA ALA A 466 0.29 27.78 -2.03
C ALA A 466 0.88 27.66 -0.61
N SER A 467 0.27 26.83 0.24
CA SER A 467 0.80 26.55 1.58
C SER A 467 2.22 25.98 1.52
N ALA A 468 2.44 24.95 0.68
CA ALA A 468 3.75 24.31 0.54
C ALA A 468 4.84 25.25 -0.01
N LEU A 469 4.49 26.15 -0.93
CA LEU A 469 5.41 27.18 -1.44
C LEU A 469 5.65 28.29 -0.40
N GLY A 470 4.65 28.60 0.40
CA GLY A 470 4.76 29.57 1.51
C GLY A 470 5.79 29.18 2.57
N GLU A 471 6.00 27.87 2.77
CA GLU A 471 6.99 27.31 3.69
C GLU A 471 8.45 27.51 3.22
N ILE A 472 8.69 27.92 1.96
CA ILE A 472 10.05 28.17 1.46
C ILE A 472 10.69 29.29 2.29
N PRO A 473 11.83 29.03 2.96
CA PRO A 473 12.54 30.05 3.73
C PRO A 473 12.82 31.28 2.88
N ALA A 474 12.64 32.46 3.43
CA ALA A 474 12.71 33.73 2.70
C ALA A 474 13.96 33.84 1.82
N LYS A 475 15.14 33.50 2.38
CA LYS A 475 16.43 33.55 1.66
C LYS A 475 16.57 32.52 0.53
N SER A 476 15.75 31.46 0.54
CA SER A 476 15.76 30.38 -0.47
C SER A 476 14.74 30.58 -1.60
N ARG A 477 13.91 31.62 -1.54
CA ARG A 477 12.95 31.95 -2.59
C ARG A 477 13.65 32.34 -3.88
N LYS A 478 13.16 31.84 -5.01
CA LYS A 478 13.82 31.98 -6.33
C LYS A 478 12.96 32.79 -7.30
N ALA A 479 13.52 33.80 -7.96
CA ALA A 479 12.81 34.62 -8.92
C ALA A 479 12.17 33.85 -10.11
N PRO A 480 12.79 32.80 -10.69
CA PRO A 480 12.19 32.01 -11.77
C PRO A 480 10.86 31.30 -11.44
N ILE A 481 10.51 31.16 -10.16
CA ILE A 481 9.21 30.59 -9.73
C ILE A 481 8.07 31.56 -10.06
N ILE A 482 8.29 32.86 -9.94
CA ILE A 482 7.26 33.89 -10.02
C ILE A 482 6.48 33.88 -11.35
N PRO A 483 7.11 33.87 -12.53
CA PRO A 483 6.37 33.84 -13.78
C PRO A 483 5.41 32.67 -13.96
N ILE A 484 5.65 31.57 -13.27
CA ILE A 484 4.88 30.32 -13.39
C ILE A 484 3.58 30.39 -12.57
N ILE A 485 3.60 31.12 -11.45
CA ILE A 485 2.48 31.15 -10.51
C ILE A 485 1.80 32.51 -10.38
N ALA A 486 2.36 33.56 -10.96
CA ALA A 486 1.87 34.94 -10.76
C ALA A 486 0.46 35.20 -11.30
N ASP A 487 0.01 34.43 -12.30
CA ASP A 487 -1.34 34.51 -12.88
C ASP A 487 -2.37 33.62 -12.12
N LYS A 488 -1.93 32.82 -11.16
CA LYS A 488 -2.79 31.89 -10.45
C LYS A 488 -3.47 32.57 -9.25
N LYS A 489 -4.81 32.45 -9.17
CA LYS A 489 -5.60 33.06 -8.08
C LYS A 489 -5.15 32.58 -6.71
N TRP A 490 -4.83 31.28 -6.57
CA TRP A 490 -4.42 30.68 -5.31
C TRP A 490 -3.05 31.18 -4.80
N ALA A 491 -2.21 31.75 -5.68
CA ALA A 491 -0.88 32.23 -5.32
C ALA A 491 -0.83 33.70 -4.84
N GLN A 492 -1.89 34.47 -5.07
CA GLN A 492 -1.87 35.92 -4.87
C GLN A 492 -1.54 36.34 -3.45
N ASP A 493 -2.20 35.75 -2.45
CA ASP A 493 -1.97 36.09 -1.03
C ASP A 493 -0.55 35.71 -0.60
N MET A 494 -0.07 34.56 -1.02
CA MET A 494 1.30 34.11 -0.76
C MET A 494 2.33 35.02 -1.41
N LEU A 495 2.14 35.43 -2.66
CA LEU A 495 3.04 36.36 -3.36
C LEU A 495 3.06 37.74 -2.69
N LYS A 496 1.93 38.21 -2.18
CA LYS A 496 1.85 39.43 -1.40
C LYS A 496 2.68 39.33 -0.12
N GLN A 497 2.53 38.23 0.63
CA GLN A 497 3.36 37.95 1.81
C GLN A 497 4.85 37.92 1.46
N TRP A 498 5.24 37.27 0.35
CA TRP A 498 6.64 37.26 -0.09
C TRP A 498 7.18 38.64 -0.45
N ASN A 499 6.35 39.48 -1.03
CA ASN A 499 6.74 40.86 -1.36
C ASN A 499 6.94 41.73 -0.11
N ASP A 500 6.08 41.54 0.90
CA ASP A 500 6.09 42.32 2.13
C ASP A 500 7.17 41.85 3.11
N ASP A 501 7.61 40.61 3.03
CA ASP A 501 8.65 40.02 3.87
C ASP A 501 10.03 40.64 3.59
N SER A 502 10.63 41.25 4.61
CA SER A 502 11.92 41.98 4.50
C SER A 502 13.09 41.12 4.08
N GLU A 503 13.08 39.81 4.44
CA GLU A 503 14.15 38.89 4.14
C GLU A 503 14.08 38.27 2.72
N THR A 504 12.97 38.48 1.98
CA THR A 504 12.85 38.01 0.61
C THR A 504 13.85 38.69 -0.32
N PRO A 505 14.60 37.94 -1.15
CA PRO A 505 15.58 38.50 -2.09
C PRO A 505 14.98 39.58 -3.00
N SER A 506 15.73 40.64 -3.24
CA SER A 506 15.27 41.76 -4.08
C SER A 506 14.92 41.37 -5.52
N SER A 507 15.56 40.33 -6.06
CA SER A 507 15.25 39.73 -7.36
C SER A 507 13.83 39.14 -7.41
N VAL A 508 13.39 38.49 -6.32
CA VAL A 508 12.04 37.92 -6.20
C VAL A 508 11.00 39.02 -6.11
N LYS A 509 11.23 40.04 -5.25
CA LYS A 509 10.33 41.18 -5.15
C LYS A 509 10.16 41.93 -6.48
N LYS A 510 11.27 42.16 -7.20
CA LYS A 510 11.22 42.80 -8.53
C LYS A 510 10.38 41.96 -9.51
N ALA A 511 10.54 40.61 -9.53
CA ALA A 511 9.77 39.71 -10.39
C ALA A 511 8.26 39.75 -10.05
N ILE A 512 7.89 39.80 -8.76
CA ILE A 512 6.49 39.95 -8.30
C ILE A 512 5.89 41.27 -8.80
N ILE A 513 6.58 42.40 -8.56
CA ILE A 513 6.11 43.72 -8.97
C ILE A 513 5.99 43.83 -10.50
N GLN A 514 6.94 43.27 -11.25
CA GLN A 514 6.91 43.31 -12.70
C GLN A 514 5.69 42.57 -13.27
N LYS A 515 5.34 41.44 -12.68
CA LYS A 515 4.18 40.65 -13.10
C LYS A 515 2.83 41.19 -12.61
N SER A 516 2.78 41.98 -11.53
CA SER A 516 1.56 42.66 -11.07
C SER A 516 1.19 43.88 -11.89
N ARG A 517 2.09 44.41 -12.74
CA ARG A 517 1.90 45.60 -13.58
C ARG A 517 1.58 45.30 -15.05
N GLY A 518 1.68 44.05 -15.47
CA GLY A 518 1.34 43.57 -16.82
C GLY A 518 0.09 42.68 -16.80
#